data_3596a5ce9de1c59d4267b442fd531773
#
_entry.id   3596a5ce9de1c59d4267b442fd531773
#
_cell.length_a   1.000
_cell.length_b   1.000
_cell.length_c   1.000
_cell.angle_alpha   90.00
_cell.angle_beta   90.00
_cell.angle_gamma   90.00
#
_symmetry.space_group_name_H-M   'P 1'
#
loop_
_entity.id
_entity.type
_entity.pdbx_description
1 polymer ?
#
loop_
_entity_poly.entity_id
_entity_poly.type
_entity_poly.pdbx_seq_one_letter_code
_entity_poly.pdbx_strand_id
1 'polypeptide(L)'
;MTQTATINLASIDTIEIRARQREIDKDIISQLKASIVSKGLMHPPVLGEAVDGKPFLVAGMHRLSAIIDLHREGKTFTCSGMEIPLGLTPYTSLHDLSPADLLEAELEENVIRVELAWQDKARALAAIHELRQQENPGQTFKQTATELAQKMGKEKPSGQLRTEVRNATLLAANLHRPSVSKARNATEALGILLKEENAALEAEVIKRRKATAQGVVSPITVQHGDLCQILPTLDAGLFDLIIADLPYGIGADSGGFRSRTVEHHNYDDSRDNAQALMQEVIASGFRVCKPRANMFIFGDIDLFPFFKKAAASMGWKPFRTPVVWRKSESEGLAPWGREGFRRTYELIFFATKGERGLLQSPVDILDEKRVGRAVRRYGPEKPVGLLEQLIEAATMPNDYILDPCCGAGSTLAAARHLHRRALGIEKELAPYNLAVVAAERDEAQALEDIA
;
A
#
# COMPACT_ATOMS: atom_id res chain seq x y z
N MET A 1 10.98 27.84 26.22
CA MET A 1 10.87 29.16 25.57
C MET A 1 10.19 28.93 24.24
N THR A 2 8.91 29.22 24.13
CA THR A 2 8.11 29.11 22.91
C THR A 2 8.58 30.20 21.94
N GLN A 3 9.20 29.84 20.84
CA GLN A 3 9.45 30.77 19.73
C GLN A 3 8.08 31.26 19.24
N THR A 4 7.81 32.52 19.44
CA THR A 4 6.69 33.25 18.83
C THR A 4 6.96 33.29 17.33
N ALA A 5 6.24 32.47 16.56
CA ALA A 5 6.33 32.50 15.10
C ALA A 5 5.96 33.90 14.62
N THR A 6 6.88 34.58 13.97
CA THR A 6 6.63 35.90 13.37
C THR A 6 5.76 35.67 12.13
N ILE A 7 4.53 36.21 12.14
CA ILE A 7 3.62 36.12 11.00
C ILE A 7 3.91 37.29 10.07
N ASN A 8 4.21 37.01 8.81
CA ASN A 8 4.33 38.03 7.78
C ASN A 8 2.96 38.52 7.38
N LEU A 9 2.77 39.85 7.30
CA LEU A 9 1.51 40.49 6.92
C LEU A 9 1.74 41.37 5.69
N ALA A 10 0.82 41.31 4.72
CA ALA A 10 0.80 42.18 3.55
C ALA A 10 -0.54 42.89 3.45
N SER A 11 -0.54 44.14 2.93
CA SER A 11 -1.79 44.81 2.59
C SER A 11 -2.43 44.14 1.36
N ILE A 12 -3.69 43.76 1.48
CA ILE A 12 -4.45 43.10 0.41
C ILE A 12 -4.43 43.91 -0.88
N ASP A 13 -4.48 45.23 -0.76
CA ASP A 13 -4.55 46.15 -1.90
C ASP A 13 -3.21 46.26 -2.67
N THR A 14 -2.11 45.79 -2.07
CA THR A 14 -0.77 45.84 -2.69
C THR A 14 -0.42 44.54 -3.42
N ILE A 15 -1.19 43.49 -3.25
CA ILE A 15 -0.87 42.18 -3.82
C ILE A 15 -1.24 42.13 -5.31
N GLU A 16 -0.24 41.94 -6.15
CA GLU A 16 -0.43 41.73 -7.58
C GLU A 16 -0.96 40.31 -7.86
N ILE A 17 -2.12 40.23 -8.53
CA ILE A 17 -2.67 38.97 -9.02
C ILE A 17 -2.37 38.88 -10.52
N ARG A 18 -1.34 38.11 -10.90
CA ARG A 18 -0.96 37.94 -12.29
C ARG A 18 -2.02 37.13 -13.05
N ALA A 19 -2.18 37.40 -14.35
CA ALA A 19 -3.16 36.73 -15.19
C ALA A 19 -3.00 35.20 -15.11
N ARG A 20 -4.04 34.50 -14.65
CA ARG A 20 -4.11 33.06 -14.53
C ARG A 20 -5.24 32.52 -15.40
N GLN A 21 -5.04 31.36 -16.01
CA GLN A 21 -6.00 30.72 -16.91
C GLN A 21 -7.20 30.06 -16.22
N ARG A 22 -7.45 30.32 -14.92
CA ARG A 22 -8.44 29.57 -14.13
C ARG A 22 -9.51 30.45 -13.51
N GLU A 23 -10.77 30.01 -13.65
CA GLU A 23 -11.92 30.62 -13.00
C GLU A 23 -11.93 30.38 -11.47
N ILE A 24 -12.48 31.37 -10.73
CA ILE A 24 -12.60 31.33 -9.28
C ILE A 24 -13.92 30.65 -8.91
N ASP A 25 -13.85 29.57 -8.11
CA ASP A 25 -15.00 28.82 -7.64
C ASP A 25 -15.58 29.46 -6.36
N LYS A 26 -16.82 29.95 -6.47
CA LYS A 26 -17.52 30.67 -5.37
C LYS A 26 -17.94 29.73 -4.23
N ASP A 27 -18.21 28.44 -4.51
CA ASP A 27 -18.62 27.49 -3.48
C ASP A 27 -17.42 27.14 -2.58
N ILE A 28 -16.24 27.00 -3.17
CA ILE A 28 -14.99 26.81 -2.44
C ILE A 28 -14.67 28.01 -1.56
N ILE A 29 -14.84 29.24 -2.07
CA ILE A 29 -14.63 30.44 -1.27
C ILE A 29 -15.58 30.45 -0.07
N SER A 30 -16.85 30.13 -0.24
CA SER A 30 -17.83 30.08 0.84
C SER A 30 -17.45 29.05 1.92
N GLN A 31 -17.00 27.88 1.55
CA GLN A 31 -16.52 26.85 2.48
C GLN A 31 -15.26 27.30 3.22
N LEU A 32 -14.30 27.90 2.52
CA LEU A 32 -13.08 28.45 3.13
C LEU A 32 -13.38 29.56 4.12
N LYS A 33 -14.28 30.48 3.79
CA LYS A 33 -14.74 31.56 4.71
C LYS A 33 -15.28 30.94 6.02
N ALA A 34 -16.17 29.96 5.93
CA ALA A 34 -16.74 29.28 7.10
C ALA A 34 -15.65 28.61 7.94
N SER A 35 -14.68 27.95 7.29
CA SER A 35 -13.55 27.30 7.94
C SER A 35 -12.62 28.30 8.62
N ILE A 36 -12.27 29.39 7.94
CA ILE A 36 -11.38 30.44 8.48
C ILE A 36 -12.00 31.11 9.71
N VAL A 37 -13.30 31.39 9.68
CA VAL A 37 -14.01 31.98 10.84
C VAL A 37 -14.06 31.00 12.02
N SER A 38 -14.26 29.70 11.76
CA SER A 38 -14.44 28.70 12.83
C SER A 38 -13.14 28.20 13.44
N LYS A 39 -12.08 28.07 12.63
CA LYS A 39 -10.82 27.39 13.03
C LYS A 39 -9.59 28.29 12.93
N GLY A 40 -9.73 29.51 12.40
CA GLY A 40 -8.61 30.35 12.00
C GLY A 40 -8.02 29.96 10.65
N LEU A 41 -7.10 30.75 10.13
CA LEU A 41 -6.36 30.49 8.92
C LEU A 41 -5.13 29.61 9.27
N MET A 42 -5.16 28.34 8.91
CA MET A 42 -4.06 27.40 9.18
C MET A 42 -2.91 27.51 8.16
N HIS A 43 -3.23 27.79 6.91
CA HIS A 43 -2.27 27.87 5.81
C HIS A 43 -2.44 29.22 5.09
N PRO A 44 -1.56 30.19 5.32
CA PRO A 44 -1.60 31.49 4.63
C PRO A 44 -1.35 31.33 3.12
N PRO A 45 -1.84 32.27 2.27
CA PRO A 45 -1.44 32.32 0.87
C PRO A 45 0.08 32.53 0.74
N VAL A 46 0.66 32.08 -0.36
CA VAL A 46 2.10 32.23 -0.65
C VAL A 46 2.29 33.45 -1.53
N LEU A 47 3.13 34.36 -1.09
CA LEU A 47 3.50 35.53 -1.85
C LEU A 47 4.98 35.52 -2.24
N GLY A 48 5.27 35.89 -3.47
CA GLY A 48 6.60 36.24 -3.95
C GLY A 48 6.81 37.76 -3.96
N GLU A 49 8.05 38.17 -4.10
CA GLU A 49 8.41 39.60 -4.25
C GLU A 49 8.92 39.83 -5.68
N ALA A 50 8.33 40.81 -6.35
CA ALA A 50 8.74 41.22 -7.70
C ALA A 50 10.01 42.10 -7.63
N VAL A 51 10.66 42.33 -8.76
CA VAL A 51 11.89 43.15 -8.85
C VAL A 51 11.67 44.56 -8.37
N ASP A 52 10.44 45.08 -8.42
CA ASP A 52 10.04 46.39 -7.91
C ASP A 52 9.61 46.37 -6.42
N GLY A 53 9.81 45.29 -5.72
CA GLY A 53 9.45 45.12 -4.31
C GLY A 53 7.98 44.89 -4.04
N LYS A 54 7.12 44.75 -5.06
CA LYS A 54 5.69 44.49 -4.85
C LYS A 54 5.42 43.01 -4.63
N PRO A 55 4.56 42.66 -3.63
CA PRO A 55 4.17 41.28 -3.41
C PRO A 55 3.24 40.82 -4.53
N PHE A 56 3.47 39.62 -5.05
CA PHE A 56 2.58 38.97 -5.99
C PHE A 56 2.14 37.59 -5.49
N LEU A 57 0.91 37.22 -5.83
CA LEU A 57 0.38 35.92 -5.41
C LEU A 57 1.02 34.77 -6.20
N VAL A 58 1.62 33.82 -5.49
CA VAL A 58 2.21 32.59 -6.02
C VAL A 58 1.20 31.47 -5.90
N ALA A 59 0.65 31.19 -4.70
CA ALA A 59 -0.34 30.17 -4.45
C ALA A 59 -1.39 30.60 -3.40
N GLY A 60 -2.58 29.99 -3.43
CA GLY A 60 -3.63 30.26 -2.45
C GLY A 60 -4.68 31.29 -2.89
N MET A 61 -5.04 31.37 -4.19
CA MET A 61 -6.00 32.31 -4.73
C MET A 61 -7.37 32.25 -4.05
N HIS A 62 -7.93 31.04 -3.82
CA HIS A 62 -9.22 30.91 -3.13
C HIS A 62 -9.15 31.38 -1.67
N ARG A 63 -8.00 31.10 -0.98
CA ARG A 63 -7.76 31.57 0.38
C ARG A 63 -7.67 33.07 0.43
N LEU A 64 -6.92 33.69 -0.48
CA LEU A 64 -6.85 35.13 -0.59
C LEU A 64 -8.22 35.75 -0.90
N SER A 65 -8.97 35.15 -1.84
CA SER A 65 -10.35 35.61 -2.15
C SER A 65 -11.28 35.50 -0.94
N ALA A 66 -11.20 34.40 -0.18
CA ALA A 66 -11.99 34.21 1.04
C ALA A 66 -11.63 35.25 2.12
N ILE A 67 -10.35 35.60 2.27
CA ILE A 67 -9.87 36.65 3.20
C ILE A 67 -10.39 38.03 2.76
N ILE A 68 -10.28 38.35 1.47
CA ILE A 68 -10.80 39.59 0.91
C ILE A 68 -12.30 39.74 1.20
N ASP A 69 -13.08 38.68 0.97
CA ASP A 69 -14.52 38.68 1.21
C ASP A 69 -14.86 38.83 2.70
N LEU A 70 -14.13 38.16 3.60
CA LEU A 70 -14.30 38.30 5.05
C LEU A 70 -14.05 39.73 5.50
N HIS A 71 -13.00 40.37 4.99
CA HIS A 71 -12.68 41.75 5.32
C HIS A 71 -13.73 42.75 4.75
N ARG A 72 -14.28 42.51 3.56
CA ARG A 72 -15.40 43.27 3.01
C ARG A 72 -16.67 43.17 3.87
N GLU A 73 -16.84 41.99 4.52
CA GLU A 73 -17.92 41.76 5.49
C GLU A 73 -17.63 42.36 6.90
N GLY A 74 -16.48 43.01 7.08
CA GLY A 74 -16.04 43.55 8.37
C GLY A 74 -15.65 42.49 9.41
N LYS A 75 -15.34 41.25 8.96
CA LYS A 75 -14.99 40.13 9.83
C LYS A 75 -13.47 39.98 9.91
N THR A 76 -12.96 39.87 11.14
CA THR A 76 -11.58 39.45 11.42
C THR A 76 -11.50 37.97 11.64
N PHE A 77 -10.29 37.39 11.60
CA PHE A 77 -10.03 36.00 11.86
C PHE A 77 -8.63 35.82 12.49
N THR A 78 -8.34 34.63 13.00
CA THR A 78 -7.04 34.34 13.61
C THR A 78 -6.14 33.57 12.68
N CYS A 79 -4.82 33.77 12.77
CA CYS A 79 -3.80 32.97 12.14
C CYS A 79 -2.71 32.70 13.20
N SER A 80 -2.39 31.43 13.46
CA SER A 80 -1.45 31.01 14.49
C SER A 80 -1.68 31.68 15.86
N GLY A 81 -2.95 31.87 16.22
CA GLY A 81 -3.36 32.51 17.48
C GLY A 81 -3.33 34.04 17.50
N MET A 82 -2.90 34.70 16.42
CA MET A 82 -2.93 36.16 16.28
C MET A 82 -4.16 36.58 15.48
N GLU A 83 -4.87 37.60 15.96
CA GLU A 83 -5.97 38.20 15.22
C GLU A 83 -5.43 39.07 14.07
N ILE A 84 -5.96 38.87 12.87
CA ILE A 84 -5.52 39.56 11.65
C ILE A 84 -6.38 40.80 11.45
N PRO A 85 -5.76 42.00 11.42
CA PRO A 85 -6.46 43.26 11.19
C PRO A 85 -7.11 43.33 9.81
N LEU A 86 -8.21 44.09 9.69
CA LEU A 86 -8.86 44.33 8.41
C LEU A 86 -7.89 44.99 7.41
N GLY A 87 -7.98 44.54 6.15
CA GLY A 87 -7.12 45.02 5.07
C GLY A 87 -5.75 44.35 4.99
N LEU A 88 -5.40 43.50 5.95
CA LEU A 88 -4.14 42.74 5.94
C LEU A 88 -4.41 41.24 5.71
N THR A 89 -3.48 40.58 5.05
CA THR A 89 -3.45 39.13 4.93
C THR A 89 -2.14 38.56 5.48
N PRO A 90 -2.17 37.50 6.31
CA PRO A 90 -0.98 36.79 6.63
C PRO A 90 -0.51 36.03 5.38
N TYR A 91 0.80 35.91 5.21
CA TYR A 91 1.36 35.20 4.08
C TYR A 91 2.63 34.43 4.45
N THR A 92 2.91 33.37 3.67
CA THR A 92 4.20 32.69 3.66
C THR A 92 5.03 33.25 2.52
N SER A 93 6.27 33.66 2.80
CA SER A 93 7.17 34.14 1.76
C SER A 93 7.62 32.99 0.86
N LEU A 94 7.66 33.28 -0.46
CA LEU A 94 8.22 32.30 -1.41
C LEU A 94 9.67 31.93 -1.07
N HIS A 95 10.44 32.87 -0.49
CA HIS A 95 11.83 32.64 -0.08
C HIS A 95 11.94 31.72 1.14
N ASP A 96 10.88 31.57 1.92
CA ASP A 96 10.86 30.71 3.11
C ASP A 96 10.40 29.28 2.79
N LEU A 97 10.00 29.02 1.53
CA LEU A 97 9.53 27.71 1.09
C LEU A 97 10.59 27.00 0.24
N SER A 98 10.76 25.72 0.52
CA SER A 98 11.50 24.84 -0.39
C SER A 98 10.71 24.62 -1.69
N PRO A 99 11.35 24.22 -2.80
CA PRO A 99 10.67 23.86 -4.05
C PRO A 99 9.61 22.78 -3.85
N ALA A 100 9.82 21.85 -2.92
CA ALA A 100 8.84 20.83 -2.56
C ALA A 100 7.62 21.43 -1.87
N ASP A 101 7.83 22.34 -0.89
CA ASP A 101 6.72 23.00 -0.18
C ASP A 101 5.85 23.86 -1.12
N LEU A 102 6.48 24.49 -2.11
CA LEU A 102 5.76 25.25 -3.12
C LEU A 102 4.85 24.36 -3.97
N LEU A 103 5.39 23.25 -4.46
CA LEU A 103 4.64 22.29 -5.26
C LEU A 103 3.52 21.62 -4.44
N GLU A 104 3.77 21.35 -3.15
CA GLU A 104 2.74 20.88 -2.22
C GLU A 104 1.61 21.88 -2.03
N ALA A 105 1.93 23.18 -1.87
CA ALA A 105 0.92 24.23 -1.75
C ALA A 105 0.07 24.36 -3.03
N GLU A 106 0.67 24.18 -4.19
CA GLU A 106 -0.06 24.13 -5.47
C GLU A 106 -0.93 22.86 -5.59
N LEU A 107 -0.43 21.73 -5.10
CA LEU A 107 -1.19 20.47 -5.10
C LEU A 107 -2.39 20.55 -4.14
N GLU A 108 -2.22 21.11 -2.94
CA GLU A 108 -3.31 21.30 -1.98
C GLU A 108 -4.42 22.19 -2.57
N GLU A 109 -4.06 23.27 -3.23
CA GLU A 109 -5.03 24.13 -3.92
C GLU A 109 -5.81 23.35 -5.00
N ASN A 110 -5.14 22.41 -5.68
CA ASN A 110 -5.71 21.61 -6.75
C ASN A 110 -6.45 20.35 -6.28
N VAL A 111 -6.10 19.78 -5.12
CA VAL A 111 -6.77 18.60 -4.52
C VAL A 111 -8.09 18.97 -3.85
N ILE A 112 -8.23 20.20 -3.34
CA ILE A 112 -9.52 20.74 -2.88
C ILE A 112 -10.46 20.97 -4.08
N ARG A 113 -9.92 21.08 -5.29
CA ARG A 113 -10.68 21.10 -6.55
C ARG A 113 -10.84 19.67 -7.08
N VAL A 114 -12.06 19.31 -7.26
CA VAL A 114 -12.63 18.00 -7.61
C VAL A 114 -12.11 17.34 -8.90
N GLU A 115 -11.19 17.88 -9.71
CA GLU A 115 -10.83 17.28 -11.01
C GLU A 115 -9.40 17.59 -11.50
N LEU A 116 -8.38 17.20 -10.75
CA LEU A 116 -7.11 16.95 -11.44
C LEU A 116 -7.21 15.64 -12.23
N ALA A 117 -6.83 15.66 -13.48
CA ALA A 117 -6.60 14.42 -14.21
C ALA A 117 -5.61 13.56 -13.42
N TRP A 118 -5.84 12.27 -13.34
CA TRP A 118 -5.01 11.37 -12.53
C TRP A 118 -3.53 11.46 -12.92
N GLN A 119 -3.22 11.74 -14.19
CA GLN A 119 -1.87 11.93 -14.70
C GLN A 119 -1.16 13.12 -14.05
N ASP A 120 -1.88 14.23 -13.91
CA ASP A 120 -1.33 15.45 -13.31
C ASP A 120 -1.14 15.28 -11.81
N LYS A 121 -2.05 14.59 -11.14
CA LYS A 121 -1.90 14.21 -9.73
C LYS A 121 -0.68 13.29 -9.54
N ALA A 122 -0.48 12.32 -10.42
CA ALA A 122 0.68 11.43 -10.36
C ALA A 122 1.99 12.20 -10.55
N ARG A 123 2.08 13.11 -11.53
CA ARG A 123 3.27 13.95 -11.74
C ARG A 123 3.57 14.81 -10.52
N ALA A 124 2.56 15.45 -9.93
CA ALA A 124 2.75 16.32 -8.79
C ALA A 124 3.26 15.56 -7.55
N LEU A 125 2.65 14.41 -7.23
CA LEU A 125 3.10 13.59 -6.10
C LEU A 125 4.51 13.02 -6.30
N ALA A 126 4.85 12.62 -7.52
CA ALA A 126 6.19 12.17 -7.87
C ALA A 126 7.22 13.29 -7.72
N ALA A 127 6.95 14.48 -8.26
CA ALA A 127 7.85 15.62 -8.18
C ALA A 127 8.06 16.10 -6.74
N ILE A 128 7.02 16.07 -5.89
CA ILE A 128 7.16 16.37 -4.45
C ILE A 128 8.14 15.36 -3.81
N HIS A 129 7.97 14.08 -4.08
CA HIS A 129 8.85 13.06 -3.52
C HIS A 129 10.31 13.22 -3.97
N GLU A 130 10.53 13.46 -5.27
CA GLU A 130 11.87 13.72 -5.84
C GLU A 130 12.53 14.96 -5.20
N LEU A 131 11.81 16.06 -5.06
CA LEU A 131 12.32 17.27 -4.42
C LEU A 131 12.69 17.02 -2.95
N ARG A 132 11.86 16.27 -2.21
CA ARG A 132 12.17 15.87 -0.83
C ARG A 132 13.41 14.96 -0.75
N GLN A 133 13.61 14.09 -1.72
CA GLN A 133 14.84 13.27 -1.79
C GLN A 133 16.07 14.11 -2.11
N GLN A 134 15.95 15.16 -2.92
CA GLN A 134 17.06 16.10 -3.16
C GLN A 134 17.41 16.90 -1.89
N GLU A 135 16.41 17.30 -1.11
CA GLU A 135 16.61 18.01 0.17
C GLU A 135 17.17 17.08 1.26
N ASN A 136 16.74 15.84 1.29
CA ASN A 136 17.15 14.82 2.27
C ASN A 136 17.40 13.47 1.59
N PRO A 137 18.66 13.18 1.20
CA PRO A 137 19.02 11.89 0.64
C PRO A 137 18.71 10.75 1.62
N GLY A 138 17.76 9.89 1.28
CA GLY A 138 17.21 8.84 2.14
C GLY A 138 15.77 9.08 2.59
N GLN A 139 15.12 10.12 2.07
CA GLN A 139 13.67 10.36 2.25
C GLN A 139 12.87 9.18 1.71
N THR A 140 12.07 8.56 2.56
CA THR A 140 11.21 7.41 2.20
C THR A 140 9.80 7.87 1.80
N PHE A 141 9.08 7.06 1.04
CA PHE A 141 7.66 7.30 0.73
C PHE A 141 6.80 7.49 1.99
N LYS A 142 7.14 6.81 3.09
CA LYS A 142 6.46 6.96 4.38
C LYS A 142 6.68 8.36 4.96
N GLN A 143 7.89 8.89 4.89
CA GLN A 143 8.20 10.23 5.39
C GLN A 143 7.51 11.30 4.55
N THR A 144 7.61 11.24 3.21
CA THR A 144 6.87 12.14 2.31
C THR A 144 5.36 12.10 2.57
N ALA A 145 4.78 10.91 2.70
CA ALA A 145 3.35 10.76 3.02
C ALA A 145 3.01 11.32 4.42
N THR A 146 3.92 11.23 5.39
CA THR A 146 3.72 11.79 6.73
C THR A 146 3.70 13.31 6.70
N GLU A 147 4.64 13.92 6.00
CA GLU A 147 4.73 15.36 5.83
C GLU A 147 3.50 15.92 5.10
N LEU A 148 3.09 15.27 3.99
CA LEU A 148 1.85 15.61 3.29
C LEU A 148 0.61 15.50 4.20
N ALA A 149 0.50 14.42 4.99
CA ALA A 149 -0.64 14.23 5.90
C ALA A 149 -0.69 15.30 6.98
N GLN A 150 0.45 15.66 7.58
CA GLN A 150 0.55 16.71 8.59
C GLN A 150 0.10 18.07 8.03
N LYS A 151 0.55 18.42 6.82
CA LYS A 151 0.13 19.65 6.14
C LYS A 151 -1.36 19.66 5.79
N MET A 152 -1.94 18.48 5.50
CA MET A 152 -3.39 18.32 5.30
C MET A 152 -4.19 18.30 6.63
N GLY A 153 -3.56 18.63 7.77
CA GLY A 153 -4.20 18.64 9.08
C GLY A 153 -4.55 17.27 9.65
N LYS A 154 -3.89 16.20 9.16
CA LYS A 154 -4.06 14.83 9.63
C LYS A 154 -2.90 14.45 10.56
N GLU A 155 -3.21 13.93 11.74
CA GLU A 155 -2.16 13.53 12.72
C GLU A 155 -1.23 12.42 12.23
N LYS A 156 -1.73 11.52 11.38
CA LYS A 156 -0.95 10.39 10.82
C LYS A 156 -1.31 10.16 9.35
N PRO A 157 -0.33 9.77 8.51
CA PRO A 157 -0.63 9.36 7.15
C PRO A 157 -1.48 8.09 7.16
N SER A 158 -2.50 8.03 6.33
CA SER A 158 -3.14 6.74 6.04
C SER A 158 -2.17 5.85 5.25
N GLY A 159 -2.21 4.53 5.44
CA GLY A 159 -1.46 3.60 4.60
C GLY A 159 -1.73 3.80 3.10
N GLN A 160 -2.92 4.30 2.78
CA GLN A 160 -3.33 4.70 1.44
C GLN A 160 -2.46 5.83 0.86
N LEU A 161 -2.15 6.89 1.63
CA LEU A 161 -1.37 8.03 1.12
C LEU A 161 0.08 7.59 0.78
N ARG A 162 0.70 6.74 1.60
CA ARG A 162 2.01 6.15 1.29
C ARG A 162 1.97 5.37 -0.04
N THR A 163 0.98 4.50 -0.20
CA THR A 163 0.78 3.73 -1.43
C THR A 163 0.50 4.64 -2.62
N GLU A 164 -0.24 5.73 -2.41
CA GLU A 164 -0.56 6.72 -3.43
C GLU A 164 0.68 7.45 -3.92
N VAL A 165 1.57 7.89 -3.02
CA VAL A 165 2.84 8.55 -3.39
C VAL A 165 3.74 7.58 -4.17
N ARG A 166 3.93 6.35 -3.69
CA ARG A 166 4.71 5.32 -4.39
C ARG A 166 4.16 5.02 -5.78
N ASN A 167 2.88 4.76 -5.89
CA ASN A 167 2.24 4.45 -7.17
C ASN A 167 2.27 5.64 -8.12
N ALA A 168 2.18 6.87 -7.61
CA ALA A 168 2.29 8.09 -8.39
C ALA A 168 3.68 8.25 -9.00
N THR A 169 4.74 7.98 -8.26
CA THR A 169 6.12 8.00 -8.77
C THR A 169 6.31 6.98 -9.88
N LEU A 170 5.84 5.74 -9.68
CA LEU A 170 5.90 4.70 -10.72
C LEU A 170 5.12 5.09 -11.97
N LEU A 171 3.91 5.60 -11.82
CA LEU A 171 3.08 6.03 -12.94
C LEU A 171 3.67 7.24 -13.69
N ALA A 172 4.16 8.24 -12.96
CA ALA A 172 4.76 9.44 -13.54
C ALA A 172 5.96 9.10 -14.45
N ALA A 173 6.83 8.20 -14.00
CA ALA A 173 7.96 7.71 -14.78
C ALA A 173 7.53 6.99 -16.08
N ASN A 174 6.31 6.44 -16.13
CA ASN A 174 5.80 5.63 -17.25
C ASN A 174 4.69 6.29 -18.08
N LEU A 175 4.35 7.56 -17.81
CA LEU A 175 3.33 8.29 -18.60
C LEU A 175 3.70 8.52 -20.06
N HIS A 176 4.96 8.34 -20.44
CA HIS A 176 5.39 8.36 -21.84
C HIS A 176 4.88 7.15 -22.64
N ARG A 177 4.45 6.07 -21.98
CA ARG A 177 3.88 4.88 -22.62
C ARG A 177 2.42 5.13 -22.98
N PRO A 178 2.02 5.01 -24.26
CA PRO A 178 0.64 5.28 -24.69
C PRO A 178 -0.41 4.39 -24.03
N SER A 179 -0.06 3.16 -23.68
CA SER A 179 -0.92 2.22 -22.96
C SER A 179 -1.27 2.72 -21.56
N VAL A 180 -0.28 3.28 -20.86
CA VAL A 180 -0.42 3.84 -19.51
C VAL A 180 -1.13 5.18 -19.55
N SER A 181 -0.69 6.11 -20.40
CA SER A 181 -1.22 7.48 -20.43
C SER A 181 -2.68 7.58 -20.87
N LYS A 182 -3.19 6.61 -21.66
CA LYS A 182 -4.58 6.54 -22.11
C LYS A 182 -5.53 5.84 -21.15
N ALA A 183 -5.04 5.31 -20.04
CA ALA A 183 -5.88 4.67 -19.03
C ALA A 183 -6.90 5.66 -18.43
N ARG A 184 -8.08 5.18 -18.10
CA ARG A 184 -9.17 6.00 -17.55
C ARG A 184 -8.89 6.55 -16.15
N ASN A 185 -8.08 5.83 -15.37
CA ASN A 185 -7.70 6.21 -14.02
C ASN A 185 -6.35 5.57 -13.61
N ALA A 186 -5.78 6.04 -12.51
CA ALA A 186 -4.50 5.58 -12.00
C ALA A 186 -4.45 4.07 -11.68
N THR A 187 -5.57 3.48 -11.23
CA THR A 187 -5.63 2.05 -10.92
C THR A 187 -5.54 1.19 -12.19
N GLU A 188 -6.24 1.60 -13.25
CA GLU A 188 -6.16 0.94 -14.55
C GLU A 188 -4.76 1.10 -15.16
N ALA A 189 -4.18 2.30 -15.09
CA ALA A 189 -2.82 2.58 -15.56
C ALA A 189 -1.77 1.70 -14.85
N LEU A 190 -1.88 1.58 -13.54
CA LEU A 190 -1.01 0.72 -12.75
C LEU A 190 -1.17 -0.76 -13.14
N GLY A 191 -2.41 -1.21 -13.36
CA GLY A 191 -2.68 -2.58 -13.80
C GLY A 191 -2.08 -2.89 -15.18
N ILE A 192 -2.17 -1.95 -16.13
CA ILE A 192 -1.55 -2.08 -17.46
C ILE A 192 -0.04 -2.16 -17.31
N LEU A 193 0.58 -1.24 -16.56
CA LEU A 193 2.02 -1.20 -16.35
C LEU A 193 2.54 -2.51 -15.75
N LEU A 194 1.92 -2.98 -14.66
CA LEU A 194 2.32 -4.22 -14.01
C LEU A 194 2.17 -5.45 -14.90
N LYS A 195 1.14 -5.49 -15.76
CA LYS A 195 0.98 -6.58 -16.75
C LYS A 195 2.07 -6.55 -17.81
N GLU A 196 2.41 -5.38 -18.35
CA GLU A 196 3.47 -5.22 -19.33
C GLU A 196 4.84 -5.60 -18.74
N GLU A 197 5.14 -5.15 -17.52
CA GLU A 197 6.38 -5.48 -16.81
C GLU A 197 6.48 -6.97 -16.50
N ASN A 198 5.40 -7.60 -16.03
CA ASN A 198 5.39 -9.04 -15.78
C ASN A 198 5.60 -9.85 -17.06
N ALA A 199 4.95 -9.48 -18.17
CA ALA A 199 5.13 -10.16 -19.46
C ALA A 199 6.57 -10.02 -19.98
N ALA A 200 7.18 -8.85 -19.83
CA ALA A 200 8.58 -8.63 -20.19
C ALA A 200 9.54 -9.45 -19.33
N LEU A 201 9.26 -9.53 -18.03
CA LEU A 201 10.04 -10.30 -17.07
C LEU A 201 9.90 -11.82 -17.33
N GLU A 202 8.70 -12.32 -17.62
CA GLU A 202 8.48 -13.72 -18.02
C GLU A 202 9.30 -14.08 -19.25
N ALA A 203 9.31 -13.20 -20.26
CA ALA A 203 10.09 -13.40 -21.47
C ALA A 203 11.61 -13.45 -21.16
N GLU A 204 12.10 -12.57 -20.28
CA GLU A 204 13.50 -12.54 -19.87
C GLU A 204 13.89 -13.76 -19.02
N VAL A 205 13.03 -14.20 -18.10
CA VAL A 205 13.24 -15.43 -17.30
C VAL A 205 13.33 -16.65 -18.22
N ILE A 206 12.43 -16.79 -19.19
CA ILE A 206 12.47 -17.88 -20.18
C ILE A 206 13.78 -17.83 -20.98
N LYS A 207 14.21 -16.63 -21.37
CA LYS A 207 15.46 -16.42 -22.10
C LYS A 207 16.69 -16.81 -21.25
N ARG A 208 16.74 -16.36 -19.99
CA ARG A 208 17.83 -16.68 -19.04
C ARG A 208 17.88 -18.16 -18.71
N ARG A 209 16.75 -18.83 -18.47
CA ARG A 209 16.68 -20.28 -18.24
C ARG A 209 17.25 -21.07 -19.41
N LYS A 210 17.06 -20.62 -20.64
CA LYS A 210 17.68 -21.21 -21.82
C LYS A 210 19.19 -20.98 -21.92
N ALA A 211 19.70 -19.92 -21.25
CA ALA A 211 21.11 -19.52 -21.31
C ALA A 211 21.95 -19.98 -20.11
N THR A 212 21.35 -20.33 -18.95
CA THR A 212 22.12 -20.55 -17.71
C THR A 212 21.90 -21.97 -17.16
N ALA A 213 22.89 -22.81 -17.39
CA ALA A 213 23.07 -24.09 -16.70
C ALA A 213 24.00 -23.96 -15.46
N GLN A 214 24.27 -22.76 -14.92
CA GLN A 214 25.17 -22.58 -13.77
C GLN A 214 24.64 -21.49 -12.82
N GLY A 215 24.35 -21.91 -11.59
CA GLY A 215 23.57 -21.21 -10.63
C GLY A 215 24.33 -20.24 -9.72
N VAL A 216 23.75 -19.07 -9.55
CA VAL A 216 23.81 -18.31 -8.30
C VAL A 216 22.54 -18.65 -7.52
N VAL A 217 22.67 -19.15 -6.29
CA VAL A 217 21.52 -19.48 -5.46
C VAL A 217 20.87 -18.16 -5.01
N SER A 218 19.72 -17.83 -5.60
CA SER A 218 18.89 -16.71 -5.10
C SER A 218 18.46 -16.99 -3.67
N PRO A 219 18.42 -16.01 -2.78
CA PRO A 219 17.86 -16.17 -1.44
C PRO A 219 16.36 -16.50 -1.47
N ILE A 220 15.69 -16.24 -2.60
CA ILE A 220 14.29 -16.58 -2.86
C ILE A 220 14.26 -17.64 -3.96
N THR A 221 13.65 -18.76 -3.69
CA THR A 221 13.55 -19.90 -4.63
C THR A 221 12.11 -20.37 -4.78
N VAL A 222 11.79 -20.95 -5.94
CA VAL A 222 10.48 -21.55 -6.20
C VAL A 222 10.65 -22.95 -6.76
N GLN A 223 9.89 -23.90 -6.23
CA GLN A 223 9.83 -25.27 -6.73
C GLN A 223 8.46 -25.52 -7.37
N HIS A 224 8.48 -26.06 -8.59
CA HIS A 224 7.27 -26.51 -9.29
C HIS A 224 6.91 -27.91 -8.85
N GLY A 225 5.72 -28.10 -8.30
CA GLY A 225 5.20 -29.42 -7.94
C GLY A 225 4.19 -29.39 -6.81
N ASP A 226 3.71 -30.57 -6.46
CA ASP A 226 2.73 -30.77 -5.39
C ASP A 226 3.39 -30.70 -4.02
N LEU A 227 2.84 -29.90 -3.12
CA LEU A 227 3.35 -29.76 -1.74
C LEU A 227 3.42 -31.11 -1.01
N CYS A 228 2.47 -32.01 -1.25
CA CYS A 228 2.45 -33.34 -0.63
C CYS A 228 3.63 -34.23 -1.08
N GLN A 229 4.21 -33.92 -2.23
CA GLN A 229 5.40 -34.62 -2.73
C GLN A 229 6.71 -33.96 -2.31
N ILE A 230 6.71 -32.63 -2.29
CA ILE A 230 7.92 -31.83 -2.04
C ILE A 230 8.22 -31.71 -0.54
N LEU A 231 7.21 -31.37 0.29
CA LEU A 231 7.44 -31.16 1.73
C LEU A 231 8.14 -32.34 2.42
N PRO A 232 7.77 -33.59 2.16
CA PRO A 232 8.48 -34.75 2.75
C PRO A 232 9.96 -34.86 2.39
N THR A 233 10.39 -34.29 1.26
CA THR A 233 11.78 -34.37 0.77
C THR A 233 12.69 -33.26 1.33
N LEU A 234 12.11 -32.19 1.90
CA LEU A 234 12.89 -31.11 2.47
C LEU A 234 13.61 -31.55 3.75
N ASP A 235 14.78 -30.98 3.99
CA ASP A 235 15.54 -31.22 5.22
C ASP A 235 14.81 -30.71 6.47
N ALA A 236 15.06 -31.33 7.59
CA ALA A 236 14.48 -30.93 8.86
C ALA A 236 15.15 -29.66 9.41
N GLY A 237 14.39 -28.83 10.11
CA GLY A 237 14.92 -27.69 10.87
C GLY A 237 15.42 -26.52 10.03
N LEU A 238 14.87 -26.29 8.85
CA LEU A 238 15.31 -25.23 7.93
C LEU A 238 14.60 -23.89 8.18
N PHE A 239 13.28 -23.92 8.37
CA PHE A 239 12.44 -22.74 8.26
C PHE A 239 12.12 -22.11 9.63
N ASP A 240 12.05 -20.78 9.64
CA ASP A 240 11.66 -19.97 10.80
C ASP A 240 10.18 -19.66 10.81
N LEU A 241 9.55 -19.63 9.63
CA LEU A 241 8.15 -19.28 9.43
C LEU A 241 7.55 -20.08 8.28
N ILE A 242 6.29 -20.52 8.47
CA ILE A 242 5.41 -20.99 7.39
C ILE A 242 4.30 -19.98 7.22
N ILE A 243 4.02 -19.60 5.96
CA ILE A 243 2.80 -18.89 5.56
C ILE A 243 2.15 -19.71 4.46
N ALA A 244 0.89 -20.12 4.64
CA ALA A 244 0.18 -20.95 3.68
C ALA A 244 -1.21 -20.40 3.40
N ASP A 245 -1.54 -20.23 2.10
CA ASP A 245 -2.89 -19.92 1.62
C ASP A 245 -3.47 -21.15 0.93
N LEU A 246 -4.08 -22.02 1.72
CA LEU A 246 -4.63 -23.30 1.28
C LEU A 246 -6.07 -23.15 0.79
N PRO A 247 -6.62 -24.12 0.02
CA PRO A 247 -8.06 -24.20 -0.24
C PRO A 247 -8.86 -24.12 1.07
N TYR A 248 -9.99 -23.37 1.04
CA TYR A 248 -10.77 -23.12 2.25
C TYR A 248 -11.85 -24.16 2.54
N GLY A 249 -12.08 -25.09 1.61
CA GLY A 249 -13.08 -26.14 1.77
C GLY A 249 -14.51 -25.64 1.76
N ILE A 250 -14.77 -24.50 1.09
CA ILE A 250 -16.10 -23.88 0.98
C ILE A 250 -16.81 -24.19 -0.34
N GLY A 251 -16.23 -25.09 -1.17
CA GLY A 251 -16.79 -25.49 -2.45
C GLY A 251 -16.83 -24.36 -3.49
N ALA A 252 -15.86 -23.49 -3.49
CA ALA A 252 -15.78 -22.36 -4.42
C ALA A 252 -15.69 -22.80 -5.88
N ASP A 253 -15.16 -24.01 -6.15
CA ASP A 253 -15.06 -24.69 -7.44
C ASP A 253 -16.37 -25.28 -7.95
N SER A 254 -17.28 -25.69 -7.05
CA SER A 254 -18.52 -26.41 -7.39
C SER A 254 -19.71 -25.50 -7.71
N GLY A 255 -19.49 -24.19 -7.84
CA GLY A 255 -20.52 -23.24 -8.30
C GLY A 255 -21.59 -22.87 -7.26
N GLY A 256 -21.39 -23.20 -5.98
CA GLY A 256 -22.24 -22.76 -4.86
C GLY A 256 -22.25 -21.24 -4.69
N PHE A 257 -21.18 -20.56 -5.10
CA PHE A 257 -21.10 -19.10 -5.23
C PHE A 257 -21.01 -18.72 -6.71
N ARG A 258 -22.10 -18.67 -7.42
CA ARG A 258 -22.13 -18.20 -8.82
C ARG A 258 -21.78 -16.71 -8.91
N SER A 259 -20.48 -16.40 -8.92
CA SER A 259 -20.01 -15.18 -9.56
C SER A 259 -19.98 -15.42 -11.07
N ARG A 260 -20.67 -14.58 -11.86
CA ARG A 260 -20.68 -14.63 -13.33
C ARG A 260 -19.29 -14.44 -13.98
N THR A 261 -18.23 -14.41 -13.22
CA THR A 261 -16.86 -14.07 -13.62
C THR A 261 -15.80 -14.89 -12.87
N VAL A 262 -16.13 -16.09 -12.38
CA VAL A 262 -15.10 -16.98 -11.82
C VAL A 262 -14.36 -17.59 -13.00
N GLU A 263 -13.13 -17.14 -13.24
CA GLU A 263 -12.14 -17.91 -13.96
C GLU A 263 -12.09 -19.28 -13.29
N HIS A 264 -12.26 -20.35 -14.07
CA HIS A 264 -12.22 -21.72 -13.56
C HIS A 264 -10.87 -21.97 -12.89
N HIS A 265 -10.83 -21.95 -11.58
CA HIS A 265 -9.69 -22.43 -10.83
C HIS A 265 -9.73 -23.96 -10.87
N ASN A 266 -8.66 -24.58 -11.38
CA ASN A 266 -8.53 -26.02 -11.51
C ASN A 266 -8.11 -26.71 -10.20
N TYR A 267 -8.44 -26.15 -9.02
CA TYR A 267 -8.12 -26.79 -7.75
C TYR A 267 -9.39 -27.27 -7.04
N ASP A 268 -9.27 -28.41 -6.38
CA ASP A 268 -10.32 -29.00 -5.56
C ASP A 268 -10.47 -28.22 -4.24
N ASP A 269 -11.56 -27.46 -4.08
CA ASP A 269 -11.91 -26.72 -2.86
C ASP A 269 -12.91 -27.51 -1.98
N SER A 270 -12.87 -28.85 -2.07
CA SER A 270 -13.63 -29.68 -1.15
C SER A 270 -13.06 -29.60 0.27
N ARG A 271 -13.93 -29.80 1.27
CA ARG A 271 -13.52 -29.79 2.68
C ARG A 271 -12.49 -30.87 3.00
N ASP A 272 -12.63 -32.05 2.41
CA ASP A 272 -11.73 -33.17 2.63
C ASP A 272 -10.33 -32.86 2.08
N ASN A 273 -10.25 -32.29 0.88
CA ASN A 273 -8.97 -31.86 0.30
C ASN A 273 -8.33 -30.74 1.13
N ALA A 274 -9.09 -29.71 1.54
CA ALA A 274 -8.61 -28.62 2.38
C ALA A 274 -8.03 -29.15 3.72
N GLN A 275 -8.70 -30.12 4.37
CA GLN A 275 -8.22 -30.75 5.58
C GLN A 275 -6.97 -31.60 5.35
N ALA A 276 -6.92 -32.36 4.24
CA ALA A 276 -5.76 -33.18 3.90
C ALA A 276 -4.50 -32.33 3.66
N LEU A 277 -4.62 -31.26 2.86
CA LEU A 277 -3.52 -30.32 2.61
C LEU A 277 -3.07 -29.62 3.89
N MET A 278 -4.02 -29.15 4.71
CA MET A 278 -3.72 -28.53 6.01
C MET A 278 -3.00 -29.51 6.96
N GLN A 279 -3.43 -30.76 7.00
CA GLN A 279 -2.77 -31.81 7.80
C GLN A 279 -1.33 -32.03 7.34
N GLU A 280 -1.08 -32.08 6.03
CA GLU A 280 0.26 -32.25 5.46
C GLU A 280 1.17 -31.07 5.82
N VAL A 281 0.67 -29.81 5.62
CA VAL A 281 1.44 -28.60 5.98
C VAL A 281 1.77 -28.55 7.47
N ILE A 282 0.83 -28.94 8.34
CA ILE A 282 1.04 -28.99 9.79
C ILE A 282 2.08 -30.06 10.16
N ALA A 283 1.96 -31.26 9.60
CA ALA A 283 2.81 -32.41 9.95
C ALA A 283 4.24 -32.24 9.39
N SER A 284 4.37 -32.06 8.08
CA SER A 284 5.67 -31.82 7.44
C SER A 284 6.28 -30.50 7.91
N GLY A 285 5.47 -29.46 8.10
CA GLY A 285 5.89 -28.18 8.65
C GLY A 285 6.54 -28.31 10.02
N PHE A 286 6.00 -29.14 10.91
CA PHE A 286 6.64 -29.39 12.21
C PHE A 286 8.04 -29.95 12.07
N ARG A 287 8.27 -30.84 11.11
CA ARG A 287 9.58 -31.45 10.85
C ARG A 287 10.55 -30.45 10.21
N VAL A 288 10.13 -29.75 9.16
CA VAL A 288 11.02 -28.86 8.38
C VAL A 288 11.31 -27.54 9.06
N CYS A 289 10.51 -27.15 10.05
CA CYS A 289 10.75 -25.94 10.84
C CYS A 289 11.77 -26.15 11.94
N LYS A 290 12.53 -25.08 12.23
CA LYS A 290 13.44 -25.01 13.37
C LYS A 290 12.71 -25.27 14.69
N PRO A 291 13.45 -25.58 15.79
CA PRO A 291 12.84 -25.78 17.12
C PRO A 291 12.00 -24.60 17.62
N ARG A 292 12.29 -23.40 17.12
CA ARG A 292 11.53 -22.18 17.36
C ARG A 292 11.05 -21.63 16.03
N ALA A 293 9.78 -21.76 15.72
CA ALA A 293 9.19 -21.32 14.46
C ALA A 293 7.73 -20.90 14.65
N ASN A 294 7.23 -20.15 13.70
CA ASN A 294 5.83 -19.70 13.63
C ASN A 294 5.14 -20.25 12.38
N MET A 295 3.82 -20.35 12.42
CA MET A 295 3.01 -20.80 11.29
C MET A 295 1.74 -19.94 11.21
N PHE A 296 1.49 -19.39 10.03
CA PHE A 296 0.23 -18.75 9.66
C PHE A 296 -0.42 -19.53 8.51
N ILE A 297 -1.69 -19.90 8.69
CA ILE A 297 -2.49 -20.57 7.64
C ILE A 297 -3.76 -19.76 7.43
N PHE A 298 -4.00 -19.30 6.21
CA PHE A 298 -5.26 -18.69 5.82
C PHE A 298 -6.34 -19.78 5.74
N GLY A 299 -7.55 -19.49 6.19
CA GLY A 299 -8.61 -20.47 6.18
C GLY A 299 -9.98 -19.95 6.57
N ASP A 300 -10.98 -20.80 6.37
CA ASP A 300 -12.35 -20.54 6.81
C ASP A 300 -12.55 -20.92 8.29
N ILE A 301 -13.48 -20.26 8.95
CA ILE A 301 -13.81 -20.52 10.37
C ILE A 301 -14.14 -21.99 10.66
N ASP A 302 -14.74 -22.69 9.71
CA ASP A 302 -15.11 -24.08 9.83
C ASP A 302 -13.90 -25.03 9.91
N LEU A 303 -12.74 -24.58 9.40
CA LEU A 303 -11.47 -25.32 9.49
C LEU A 303 -10.70 -25.03 10.79
N PHE A 304 -11.04 -23.97 11.53
CA PHE A 304 -10.29 -23.59 12.72
C PHE A 304 -10.26 -24.64 13.83
N PRO A 305 -11.37 -25.33 14.15
CA PRO A 305 -11.34 -26.44 15.12
C PRO A 305 -10.44 -27.59 14.67
N PHE A 306 -10.46 -27.93 13.37
CA PHE A 306 -9.58 -28.95 12.79
C PHE A 306 -8.10 -28.53 12.91
N PHE A 307 -7.77 -27.29 12.47
CA PHE A 307 -6.43 -26.75 12.62
C PHE A 307 -5.90 -26.85 14.05
N LYS A 308 -6.69 -26.42 15.05
CA LYS A 308 -6.27 -26.47 16.47
C LYS A 308 -5.96 -27.88 16.90
N LYS A 309 -6.81 -28.85 16.56
CA LYS A 309 -6.63 -30.25 16.93
C LYS A 309 -5.39 -30.84 16.23
N ALA A 310 -5.27 -30.66 14.93
CA ALA A 310 -4.15 -31.16 14.13
C ALA A 310 -2.82 -30.54 14.57
N ALA A 311 -2.76 -29.23 14.73
CA ALA A 311 -1.55 -28.55 15.19
C ALA A 311 -1.11 -29.01 16.58
N ALA A 312 -2.03 -29.08 17.55
CA ALA A 312 -1.72 -29.54 18.90
C ALA A 312 -1.23 -30.98 18.93
N SER A 313 -1.81 -31.89 18.12
CA SER A 313 -1.40 -33.31 18.05
C SER A 313 0.02 -33.50 17.50
N MET A 314 0.50 -32.54 16.66
CA MET A 314 1.86 -32.54 16.10
C MET A 314 2.88 -31.79 16.96
N GLY A 315 2.46 -31.17 18.09
CA GLY A 315 3.34 -30.43 19.00
C GLY A 315 3.44 -28.92 18.74
N TRP A 316 2.69 -28.39 17.77
CA TRP A 316 2.48 -26.96 17.65
C TRP A 316 1.64 -26.45 18.84
N LYS A 317 1.81 -25.18 19.18
CA LYS A 317 0.97 -24.46 20.15
C LYS A 317 0.02 -23.52 19.39
N PRO A 318 -1.19 -23.97 19.00
CA PRO A 318 -2.14 -23.13 18.28
C PRO A 318 -2.65 -21.99 19.17
N PHE A 319 -2.79 -20.81 18.59
CA PHE A 319 -3.34 -19.67 19.29
C PHE A 319 -4.84 -19.84 19.55
N ARG A 320 -5.36 -19.18 20.59
CA ARG A 320 -6.74 -19.36 21.03
C ARG A 320 -7.76 -18.89 20.00
N THR A 321 -7.49 -17.75 19.35
CA THR A 321 -8.36 -17.08 18.37
C THR A 321 -7.60 -16.91 17.06
N PRO A 322 -8.27 -16.91 15.90
CA PRO A 322 -7.63 -16.55 14.67
C PRO A 322 -7.30 -15.04 14.62
N VAL A 323 -6.31 -14.67 13.84
CA VAL A 323 -6.09 -13.28 13.41
C VAL A 323 -7.09 -12.97 12.31
N VAL A 324 -7.61 -11.76 12.27
CA VAL A 324 -8.60 -11.32 11.28
C VAL A 324 -7.95 -10.36 10.30
N TRP A 325 -7.92 -10.71 9.04
CA TRP A 325 -7.63 -9.74 7.99
C TRP A 325 -8.93 -9.07 7.56
N ARG A 326 -9.12 -7.81 7.93
CA ARG A 326 -10.23 -6.98 7.48
C ARG A 326 -9.88 -6.37 6.12
N LYS A 327 -10.74 -6.65 5.11
CA LYS A 327 -10.60 -6.12 3.76
C LYS A 327 -11.12 -4.68 3.74
N SER A 328 -10.29 -3.73 4.15
CA SER A 328 -10.68 -2.32 4.18
C SER A 328 -11.13 -1.83 2.79
N GLU A 329 -12.19 -1.01 2.76
CA GLU A 329 -12.78 -0.42 1.54
C GLU A 329 -13.27 -1.44 0.47
N SER A 330 -13.46 -2.71 0.82
CA SER A 330 -14.06 -3.67 -0.10
C SER A 330 -15.52 -3.88 0.21
N GLU A 331 -16.33 -3.93 -0.82
CA GLU A 331 -17.76 -4.24 -0.67
C GLU A 331 -18.01 -5.67 -0.18
N GLY A 332 -16.97 -6.51 -0.06
CA GLY A 332 -17.06 -7.92 0.27
C GLY A 332 -17.82 -8.73 -0.80
N LEU A 333 -17.83 -10.05 -0.63
CA LEU A 333 -18.71 -10.92 -1.40
C LEU A 333 -20.10 -10.90 -0.73
N ALA A 334 -21.13 -10.45 -1.46
CA ALA A 334 -22.48 -10.58 -1.00
C ALA A 334 -22.91 -12.05 -1.15
N PRO A 335 -23.50 -12.67 -0.11
CA PRO A 335 -24.17 -13.93 -0.29
C PRO A 335 -25.37 -13.76 -1.25
N TRP A 336 -25.85 -14.88 -1.82
CA TRP A 336 -26.98 -14.89 -2.73
C TRP A 336 -28.20 -14.23 -2.10
N GLY A 337 -28.76 -13.27 -2.82
CA GLY A 337 -29.96 -12.58 -2.39
C GLY A 337 -29.75 -11.79 -1.10
N ARG A 338 -30.69 -11.91 -0.16
CA ARG A 338 -30.65 -11.25 1.16
C ARG A 338 -30.42 -12.25 2.29
N GLU A 339 -29.72 -13.35 2.02
CA GLU A 339 -29.61 -14.50 2.94
C GLU A 339 -28.56 -14.32 4.03
N GLY A 340 -27.73 -13.26 3.98
CA GLY A 340 -26.74 -13.05 5.03
C GLY A 340 -25.92 -11.77 4.88
N PHE A 341 -25.00 -11.59 5.82
CA PHE A 341 -24.08 -10.47 5.83
C PHE A 341 -22.98 -10.63 4.78
N ARG A 342 -22.51 -9.52 4.23
CA ARG A 342 -21.33 -9.49 3.37
C ARG A 342 -20.09 -9.83 4.17
N ARG A 343 -19.32 -10.79 3.69
CA ARG A 343 -18.05 -11.19 4.31
C ARG A 343 -16.95 -10.21 3.90
N THR A 344 -16.50 -9.39 4.85
CA THR A 344 -15.49 -8.35 4.64
C THR A 344 -14.14 -8.67 5.25
N TYR A 345 -13.93 -9.90 5.69
CA TYR A 345 -12.70 -10.36 6.32
C TYR A 345 -12.32 -11.77 5.87
N GLU A 346 -11.07 -12.13 6.12
CA GLU A 346 -10.55 -13.51 6.12
C GLU A 346 -9.84 -13.81 7.44
N LEU A 347 -9.72 -15.09 7.75
CA LEU A 347 -9.08 -15.55 8.97
C LEU A 347 -7.69 -16.11 8.68
N ILE A 348 -6.78 -15.90 9.65
CA ILE A 348 -5.42 -16.41 9.62
C ILE A 348 -5.21 -17.19 10.91
N PHE A 349 -4.98 -18.48 10.81
CA PHE A 349 -4.74 -19.38 11.93
C PHE A 349 -3.27 -19.28 12.31
N PHE A 350 -2.99 -19.10 13.58
CA PHE A 350 -1.65 -18.93 14.10
C PHE A 350 -1.27 -20.04 15.08
N ALA A 351 -0.04 -20.57 14.91
CA ALA A 351 0.56 -21.50 15.85
C ALA A 351 2.06 -21.27 15.97
N THR A 352 2.62 -21.65 17.12
CA THR A 352 4.05 -21.55 17.38
C THR A 352 4.65 -22.93 17.67
N LYS A 353 5.90 -23.14 17.29
CA LYS A 353 6.72 -24.29 17.67
C LYS A 353 7.71 -23.88 18.76
N GLY A 354 7.77 -24.62 19.83
CA GLY A 354 8.63 -24.28 20.98
C GLY A 354 8.19 -23.01 21.70
N GLU A 355 9.16 -22.18 22.08
CA GLU A 355 8.93 -20.92 22.81
C GLU A 355 9.21 -19.68 21.96
N ARG A 356 9.01 -19.77 20.66
CA ARG A 356 9.09 -18.58 19.80
C ARG A 356 7.81 -17.78 19.92
N GLY A 357 7.88 -16.66 20.63
CA GLY A 357 6.85 -15.63 20.58
C GLY A 357 6.96 -14.83 19.28
N LEU A 358 5.98 -13.98 19.02
CA LEU A 358 6.10 -12.92 18.02
C LEU A 358 7.15 -11.90 18.46
N LEU A 359 7.86 -11.33 17.53
CA LEU A 359 8.89 -10.30 17.80
C LEU A 359 8.28 -8.94 18.18
N GLN A 360 7.04 -8.73 17.76
CA GLN A 360 6.22 -7.58 18.08
C GLN A 360 4.89 -8.07 18.63
N SER A 361 4.15 -7.22 19.33
CA SER A 361 2.77 -7.49 19.75
C SER A 361 1.80 -6.81 18.79
N PRO A 362 1.56 -7.39 17.60
CA PRO A 362 0.60 -6.82 16.66
C PRO A 362 -0.82 -6.98 17.19
N VAL A 363 -1.72 -6.14 16.72
CA VAL A 363 -3.16 -6.33 16.92
C VAL A 363 -3.64 -7.57 16.16
N ASP A 364 -4.71 -8.18 16.63
CA ASP A 364 -5.30 -9.38 16.02
C ASP A 364 -6.27 -9.08 14.87
N ILE A 365 -6.49 -7.80 14.55
CA ILE A 365 -7.22 -7.34 13.36
C ILE A 365 -6.28 -6.53 12.49
N LEU A 366 -5.94 -7.07 11.33
CA LEU A 366 -5.08 -6.43 10.34
C LEU A 366 -5.93 -5.80 9.25
N ASP A 367 -5.73 -4.50 9.01
CA ASP A 367 -6.42 -3.76 7.96
C ASP A 367 -5.55 -3.68 6.71
N GLU A 368 -5.99 -4.34 5.64
CA GLU A 368 -5.31 -4.25 4.35
C GLU A 368 -6.33 -4.38 3.21
N LYS A 369 -6.15 -3.59 2.15
CA LYS A 369 -6.99 -3.69 0.96
C LYS A 369 -6.65 -4.98 0.21
N ARG A 370 -7.68 -5.66 -0.30
CA ARG A 370 -7.44 -6.76 -1.24
C ARG A 370 -6.82 -6.24 -2.55
N VAL A 371 -6.07 -7.10 -3.21
CA VAL A 371 -5.54 -6.80 -4.55
C VAL A 371 -6.72 -6.58 -5.52
N GLY A 372 -6.78 -5.39 -6.12
CA GLY A 372 -7.82 -5.02 -7.07
C GLY A 372 -7.74 -5.87 -8.35
N ARG A 373 -8.89 -6.13 -9.00
CA ARG A 373 -8.93 -6.94 -10.24
C ARG A 373 -8.01 -6.42 -11.34
N ALA A 374 -7.85 -5.11 -11.44
CA ALA A 374 -7.03 -4.48 -12.47
C ALA A 374 -5.53 -4.74 -12.33
N VAL A 375 -5.06 -4.94 -11.08
CA VAL A 375 -3.63 -5.13 -10.75
C VAL A 375 -3.29 -6.56 -10.34
N ARG A 376 -4.31 -7.42 -10.25
CA ARG A 376 -4.14 -8.82 -9.87
C ARG A 376 -3.46 -9.60 -10.99
N ARG A 377 -2.39 -10.33 -10.64
CA ARG A 377 -1.63 -11.15 -11.60
C ARG A 377 -2.30 -12.51 -11.83
N TYR A 378 -2.83 -13.11 -10.76
CA TYR A 378 -3.47 -14.42 -10.80
C TYR A 378 -4.46 -14.57 -9.64
N GLY A 379 -5.62 -15.24 -9.86
CA GLY A 379 -6.57 -15.70 -8.86
C GLY A 379 -6.81 -14.79 -7.63
N PRO A 380 -7.09 -15.35 -6.46
CA PRO A 380 -7.28 -14.61 -5.21
C PRO A 380 -5.94 -14.29 -4.52
N GLU A 381 -5.14 -13.44 -5.14
CA GLU A 381 -3.82 -13.03 -4.64
C GLU A 381 -3.92 -12.26 -3.32
N LYS A 382 -3.08 -12.62 -2.33
CA LYS A 382 -3.00 -11.91 -1.05
C LYS A 382 -2.22 -10.60 -1.19
N PRO A 383 -2.61 -9.52 -0.53
CA PRO A 383 -1.86 -8.27 -0.55
C PRO A 383 -0.46 -8.44 0.05
N VAL A 384 0.55 -7.92 -0.64
CA VAL A 384 1.94 -7.95 -0.15
C VAL A 384 2.06 -7.25 1.20
N GLY A 385 1.40 -6.10 1.40
CA GLY A 385 1.43 -5.38 2.67
C GLY A 385 0.85 -6.16 3.86
N LEU A 386 -0.14 -7.04 3.63
CA LEU A 386 -0.63 -7.95 4.67
C LEU A 386 0.43 -8.98 5.06
N LEU A 387 1.07 -9.56 4.04
CA LEU A 387 2.11 -10.58 4.25
C LEU A 387 3.35 -9.99 4.91
N GLU A 388 3.72 -8.75 4.57
CA GLU A 388 4.78 -8.01 5.25
C GLU A 388 4.50 -7.86 6.75
N GLN A 389 3.28 -7.50 7.15
CA GLN A 389 2.90 -7.38 8.55
C GLN A 389 3.06 -8.71 9.31
N LEU A 390 2.66 -9.84 8.70
CA LEU A 390 2.82 -11.16 9.30
C LEU A 390 4.31 -11.57 9.42
N ILE A 391 5.09 -11.31 8.37
CA ILE A 391 6.52 -11.63 8.31
C ILE A 391 7.30 -10.81 9.33
N GLU A 392 7.08 -9.50 9.40
CA GLU A 392 7.74 -8.60 10.37
C GLU A 392 7.43 -9.00 11.83
N ALA A 393 6.18 -9.40 12.08
CA ALA A 393 5.79 -9.84 13.42
C ALA A 393 6.51 -11.12 13.88
N ALA A 394 6.90 -12.00 12.95
CA ALA A 394 7.35 -13.35 13.24
C ALA A 394 8.83 -13.64 12.92
N THR A 395 9.52 -12.77 12.16
CA THR A 395 10.86 -13.06 11.63
C THR A 395 11.81 -11.87 11.68
N MET A 396 13.10 -12.17 11.72
CA MET A 396 14.21 -11.22 11.55
C MET A 396 14.75 -11.26 10.10
N PRO A 397 15.53 -10.25 9.65
CA PRO A 397 16.28 -10.34 8.39
C PRO A 397 17.10 -11.63 8.30
N ASN A 398 17.16 -12.22 7.11
CA ASN A 398 17.78 -13.51 6.80
C ASN A 398 17.09 -14.77 7.38
N ASP A 399 15.99 -14.65 8.15
CA ASP A 399 15.16 -15.81 8.50
C ASP A 399 14.58 -16.46 7.23
N TYR A 400 14.33 -17.77 7.28
CA TYR A 400 13.90 -18.54 6.12
C TYR A 400 12.40 -18.86 6.22
N ILE A 401 11.67 -18.47 5.20
CA ILE A 401 10.21 -18.58 5.11
C ILE A 401 9.86 -19.71 4.13
N LEU A 402 8.87 -20.53 4.47
CA LEU A 402 8.25 -21.51 3.58
C LEU A 402 6.84 -21.08 3.23
N ASP A 403 6.55 -21.00 1.94
CA ASP A 403 5.18 -20.89 1.42
C ASP A 403 4.87 -22.13 0.56
N PRO A 404 4.13 -23.12 1.09
CA PRO A 404 3.87 -24.36 0.39
C PRO A 404 2.82 -24.26 -0.73
N CYS A 405 2.15 -23.11 -0.89
CA CYS A 405 1.16 -22.81 -1.93
C CYS A 405 1.30 -21.35 -2.39
N CYS A 406 2.47 -21.00 -2.93
CA CYS A 406 2.86 -19.60 -3.10
C CYS A 406 2.09 -18.85 -4.21
N GLY A 407 1.29 -19.54 -5.02
CA GLY A 407 0.53 -18.91 -6.10
C GLY A 407 1.43 -18.06 -7.00
N ALA A 408 1.06 -16.81 -7.22
CA ALA A 408 1.84 -15.84 -8.00
C ALA A 408 3.03 -15.23 -7.24
N GLY A 409 3.35 -15.68 -6.02
CA GLY A 409 4.55 -15.30 -5.29
C GLY A 409 4.43 -14.04 -4.42
N SER A 410 3.24 -13.69 -3.94
CA SER A 410 3.06 -12.52 -3.06
C SER A 410 3.87 -12.63 -1.76
N THR A 411 3.92 -13.82 -1.14
CA THR A 411 4.76 -14.09 0.04
C THR A 411 6.24 -13.94 -0.26
N LEU A 412 6.67 -14.35 -1.46
CA LEU A 412 8.06 -14.24 -1.88
C LEU A 412 8.47 -12.78 -2.10
N ALA A 413 7.58 -11.98 -2.69
CA ALA A 413 7.77 -10.54 -2.82
C ALA A 413 7.87 -9.86 -1.44
N ALA A 414 6.97 -10.18 -0.51
CA ALA A 414 7.00 -9.66 0.86
C ALA A 414 8.29 -10.05 1.60
N ALA A 415 8.72 -11.32 1.47
CA ALA A 415 9.96 -11.82 2.07
C ALA A 415 11.18 -11.05 1.56
N ARG A 416 11.23 -10.75 0.25
CA ARG A 416 12.32 -9.97 -0.34
C ARG A 416 12.33 -8.53 0.16
N HIS A 417 11.20 -7.84 0.12
CA HIS A 417 11.11 -6.46 0.62
C HIS A 417 11.61 -6.30 2.05
N LEU A 418 11.53 -7.38 2.81
CA LEU A 418 11.92 -7.43 4.20
C LEU A 418 13.30 -8.09 4.40
N HIS A 419 14.05 -8.40 3.34
CA HIS A 419 15.34 -9.07 3.37
C HIS A 419 15.31 -10.45 4.07
N ARG A 420 14.26 -11.24 3.83
CA ARG A 420 14.13 -12.62 4.29
C ARG A 420 14.41 -13.57 3.14
N ARG A 421 14.87 -14.78 3.48
CA ARG A 421 14.96 -15.89 2.53
C ARG A 421 13.60 -16.55 2.40
N ALA A 422 13.26 -17.10 1.23
CA ALA A 422 12.02 -17.83 1.07
C ALA A 422 12.13 -18.99 0.07
N LEU A 423 11.36 -20.05 0.36
CA LEU A 423 11.05 -21.12 -0.57
C LEU A 423 9.54 -21.12 -0.82
N GLY A 424 9.14 -20.93 -2.08
CA GLY A 424 7.78 -21.14 -2.56
C GLY A 424 7.63 -22.51 -3.22
N ILE A 425 6.48 -23.16 -3.02
CA ILE A 425 6.08 -24.34 -3.77
C ILE A 425 4.77 -23.99 -4.48
N GLU A 426 4.69 -24.32 -5.77
CA GLU A 426 3.48 -24.07 -6.56
C GLU A 426 3.27 -25.23 -7.56
N LYS A 427 2.06 -25.78 -7.55
CA LYS A 427 1.67 -26.92 -8.37
C LYS A 427 1.30 -26.54 -9.79
N GLU A 428 0.56 -25.44 -9.94
CA GLU A 428 0.06 -24.99 -11.22
C GLU A 428 1.13 -24.21 -11.99
N LEU A 429 1.33 -24.53 -13.27
CA LEU A 429 2.43 -23.97 -14.08
C LEU A 429 2.32 -22.46 -14.27
N ALA A 430 1.11 -21.93 -14.47
CA ALA A 430 0.91 -20.52 -14.74
C ALA A 430 1.26 -19.65 -13.51
N PRO A 431 0.72 -19.85 -12.30
CA PRO A 431 1.14 -19.11 -11.13
C PRO A 431 2.59 -19.39 -10.73
N TYR A 432 3.10 -20.62 -10.92
CA TYR A 432 4.52 -20.92 -10.72
C TYR A 432 5.43 -20.01 -11.54
N ASN A 433 5.15 -19.80 -12.83
CA ASN A 433 5.94 -18.89 -13.66
C ASN A 433 5.92 -17.46 -13.11
N LEU A 434 4.77 -16.97 -12.63
CA LEU A 434 4.64 -15.66 -11.98
C LEU A 434 5.43 -15.60 -10.66
N ALA A 435 5.41 -16.67 -9.88
CA ALA A 435 6.18 -16.75 -8.64
C ALA A 435 7.69 -16.74 -8.89
N VAL A 436 8.17 -17.38 -9.96
CA VAL A 436 9.58 -17.32 -10.37
C VAL A 436 9.97 -15.89 -10.75
N VAL A 437 9.12 -15.21 -11.53
CA VAL A 437 9.31 -13.80 -11.84
C VAL A 437 9.36 -12.96 -10.56
N ALA A 438 8.43 -13.23 -9.62
CA ALA A 438 8.44 -12.57 -8.32
C ALA A 438 9.71 -12.88 -7.51
N ALA A 439 10.32 -14.05 -7.64
CA ALA A 439 11.56 -14.44 -6.98
C ALA A 439 12.83 -13.85 -7.60
N GLU A 440 12.84 -13.57 -8.90
CA GLU A 440 14.03 -13.14 -9.66
C GLU A 440 14.13 -11.62 -9.89
N ARG A 441 13.16 -10.82 -9.40
CA ARG A 441 13.27 -9.35 -9.47
C ARG A 441 14.55 -8.90 -8.77
N ASP A 442 15.37 -8.10 -9.45
CA ASP A 442 16.66 -7.63 -8.93
C ASP A 442 16.51 -6.80 -7.65
N GLU A 443 17.50 -6.89 -6.74
CA GLU A 443 17.58 -6.06 -5.53
C GLU A 443 17.57 -4.56 -5.85
N ALA A 444 18.10 -4.14 -7.00
CA ALA A 444 18.06 -2.77 -7.47
C ALA A 444 16.63 -2.24 -7.67
N GLN A 445 15.75 -3.06 -8.26
CA GLN A 445 14.34 -2.71 -8.44
C GLN A 445 13.57 -2.71 -7.10
N ALA A 446 13.98 -3.57 -6.15
CA ALA A 446 13.39 -3.62 -4.82
C ALA A 446 13.80 -2.42 -3.97
N LEU A 447 15.01 -1.89 -4.13
CA LEU A 447 15.51 -0.69 -3.46
C LEU A 447 14.84 0.58 -4.01
N GLU A 448 14.59 0.65 -5.32
CA GLU A 448 13.80 1.73 -5.93
C GLU A 448 12.34 1.71 -5.47
N ASP A 449 11.76 0.53 -5.19
CA ASP A 449 10.40 0.38 -4.67
C ASP A 449 10.29 0.71 -3.16
N ILE A 450 11.41 0.76 -2.43
CA ILE A 450 11.50 1.05 -0.98
C ILE A 450 12.04 2.46 -0.70
N ALA A 451 12.84 3.02 -1.62
CA ALA A 451 13.41 4.38 -1.51
C ALA A 451 12.42 5.55 -1.88
#